data_7892e990332556b47bbff1e64bbf3511
#
_entry.id   7892e990332556b47bbff1e64bbf3511
#
_cell.length_a   1.000
_cell.length_b   1.000
_cell.length_c   1.000
_cell.angle_alpha   90.00
_cell.angle_beta   90.00
_cell.angle_gamma   90.00
#
_symmetry.space_group_name_H-M   'P 1'
#
loop_
_entity.id
_entity.type
_entity.pdbx_description
1 polymer ?
#
loop_
_entity_poly.entity_id
_entity_poly.type
_entity_poly.pdbx_seq_one_letter_code
_entity_poly.pdbx_strand_id
1 'polypeptide(L)'
;AASDVYKRQAKMIDPSLLTKFRKTRITEDILEEMLKETIQQALDKNLIKSGTIIVDSTHTIASVWAKSPTQILRDMSKQLRKEVYKTAFELSERFPEKPSLEAGLDEEIAYTRELLQVLEEGIKSCGNKKIQKLSHEMKELLEDERLKEIRSKDDKDARFGHKTATSTFYGYKNHLAMTEERLIAGITVTDGGAPDGQELPKLIENAKENGIKVTEVIGDMAYVSDDNLEVCGKEITLIARTNTAVAAAANGNLEEGFCFNKDAGMLQCPAGELSTRVEKRTAKNGNTYLRYIFSKAVSYTHLRAHE
;
A
#
# COMPACT_ATOMS: atom_id res chain seq x y z
N ALA A 1 24.80 -28.34 37.32
CA ALA A 1 24.66 -29.21 36.15
C ALA A 1 23.30 -29.96 36.09
N ALA A 2 22.73 -30.40 37.25
CA ALA A 2 21.40 -31.06 37.27
C ALA A 2 20.21 -30.10 37.00
N SER A 3 20.34 -28.84 37.39
CA SER A 3 19.31 -27.80 37.18
C SER A 3 19.07 -27.45 35.69
N ASP A 4 20.08 -27.57 34.84
CA ASP A 4 19.97 -27.26 33.42
C ASP A 4 19.29 -28.35 32.59
N VAL A 5 19.37 -29.60 33.05
CA VAL A 5 18.70 -30.73 32.39
C VAL A 5 17.17 -30.65 32.58
N TYR A 6 16.72 -30.24 33.75
CA TYR A 6 15.30 -30.05 34.05
C TYR A 6 14.66 -28.88 33.25
N LYS A 7 15.40 -27.82 33.02
CA LYS A 7 14.93 -26.70 32.18
C LYS A 7 14.77 -27.09 30.70
N ARG A 8 15.52 -28.09 30.20
CA ARG A 8 15.40 -28.60 28.84
C ARG A 8 14.15 -29.46 28.61
N GLN A 9 13.52 -29.94 29.70
CA GLN A 9 12.27 -30.71 29.64
C GLN A 9 11.02 -29.84 29.79
N ALA A 10 11.13 -28.51 29.97
CA ALA A 10 10.02 -27.61 29.95
C ALA A 10 9.40 -27.65 28.52
N LYS A 11 8.12 -27.99 28.48
CA LYS A 11 7.35 -28.06 27.20
C LYS A 11 7.52 -26.75 26.47
N MET A 12 8.23 -26.77 25.34
CA MET A 12 8.37 -25.57 24.49
C MET A 12 6.99 -25.10 24.07
N ILE A 13 6.77 -23.79 24.09
CA ILE A 13 5.55 -23.17 23.61
C ILE A 13 5.41 -23.52 22.12
N ASP A 14 4.27 -24.07 21.74
CA ASP A 14 3.97 -24.36 20.34
C ASP A 14 4.06 -23.06 19.51
N PRO A 15 4.84 -23.03 18.42
CA PRO A 15 4.99 -21.83 17.60
C PRO A 15 3.66 -21.24 17.10
N SER A 16 2.63 -22.08 16.92
CA SER A 16 1.29 -21.65 16.52
C SER A 16 0.60 -20.77 17.57
N LEU A 17 0.98 -20.91 18.86
CA LEU A 17 0.42 -20.07 19.93
C LEU A 17 0.87 -18.60 19.80
N LEU A 18 2.07 -18.34 19.28
CA LEU A 18 2.54 -16.97 19.02
C LEU A 18 1.68 -16.30 17.91
N THR A 19 1.39 -17.03 16.86
CA THR A 19 0.50 -16.56 15.80
C THR A 19 -0.91 -16.33 16.30
N LYS A 20 -1.43 -17.25 17.12
CA LYS A 20 -2.76 -17.10 17.73
C LYS A 20 -2.79 -15.91 18.69
N PHE A 21 -1.78 -15.75 19.52
CA PHE A 21 -1.66 -14.62 20.45
C PHE A 21 -1.68 -13.28 19.70
N ARG A 22 -0.85 -13.14 18.64
CA ARG A 22 -0.83 -11.93 17.81
C ARG A 22 -2.21 -11.62 17.23
N LYS A 23 -2.89 -12.62 16.62
CA LYS A 23 -4.19 -12.43 15.99
C LYS A 23 -5.34 -12.14 16.96
N THR A 24 -5.24 -12.60 18.22
CA THR A 24 -6.35 -12.53 19.17
C THR A 24 -6.16 -11.52 20.29
N ARG A 25 -4.91 -11.08 20.53
CA ARG A 25 -4.56 -10.23 21.67
C ARG A 25 -3.87 -8.94 21.29
N ILE A 26 -3.17 -8.91 20.16
CA ILE A 26 -2.49 -7.69 19.71
C ILE A 26 -3.37 -7.08 18.62
N THR A 27 -4.09 -6.02 18.99
CA THR A 27 -4.82 -5.14 18.07
C THR A 27 -3.92 -3.98 17.65
N GLU A 28 -4.36 -3.21 16.66
CA GLU A 28 -3.64 -2.03 16.17
C GLU A 28 -3.47 -1.01 17.31
N ASP A 29 -4.53 -0.72 18.06
CA ASP A 29 -4.51 0.19 19.21
C ASP A 29 -3.45 -0.22 20.27
N ILE A 30 -3.32 -1.53 20.54
CA ILE A 30 -2.34 -2.04 21.50
C ILE A 30 -0.90 -1.83 21.01
N LEU A 31 -0.66 -1.96 19.70
CA LEU A 31 0.68 -1.71 19.15
C LEU A 31 1.06 -0.23 19.27
N GLU A 32 0.12 0.67 19.00
CA GLU A 32 0.32 2.11 19.18
C GLU A 32 0.58 2.47 20.65
N GLU A 33 -0.22 1.92 21.57
CA GLU A 33 -0.03 2.11 23.00
C GLU A 33 1.34 1.57 23.49
N MET A 34 1.76 0.41 23.01
CA MET A 34 3.09 -0.15 23.33
C MET A 34 4.22 0.73 22.82
N LEU A 35 4.09 1.30 21.63
CA LEU A 35 5.08 2.23 21.08
C LEU A 35 5.15 3.48 21.94
N LYS A 36 4.01 4.09 22.24
CA LYS A 36 3.89 5.29 23.07
C LYS A 36 4.50 5.08 24.46
N GLU A 37 4.16 3.98 25.13
CA GLU A 37 4.70 3.63 26.44
C GLU A 37 6.23 3.43 26.38
N THR A 38 6.74 2.81 25.32
CA THR A 38 8.18 2.60 25.13
C THR A 38 8.91 3.94 25.00
N ILE A 39 8.37 4.87 24.22
CA ILE A 39 8.93 6.22 24.05
C ILE A 39 8.84 7.01 25.36
N GLN A 40 7.70 6.95 26.05
CA GLN A 40 7.55 7.63 27.35
C GLN A 40 8.59 7.15 28.37
N GLN A 41 8.80 5.85 28.49
CA GLN A 41 9.85 5.31 29.37
C GLN A 41 11.26 5.76 28.97
N ALA A 42 11.51 5.91 27.69
CA ALA A 42 12.80 6.43 27.19
C ALA A 42 13.00 7.90 27.52
N LEU A 43 11.94 8.70 27.42
CA LEU A 43 11.94 10.11 27.82
C LEU A 43 12.18 10.27 29.33
N ASP A 44 11.45 9.51 30.16
CA ASP A 44 11.57 9.53 31.62
C ASP A 44 12.99 9.16 32.09
N LYS A 45 13.67 8.30 31.34
CA LYS A 45 15.06 7.88 31.62
C LYS A 45 16.10 8.77 30.97
N ASN A 46 15.69 9.88 30.31
CA ASN A 46 16.57 10.77 29.54
C ASN A 46 17.42 10.04 28.47
N LEU A 47 16.85 8.99 27.84
CA LEU A 47 17.50 8.29 26.74
C LEU A 47 17.35 9.06 25.44
N ILE A 48 16.20 9.76 25.23
CA ILE A 48 15.96 10.66 24.10
C ILE A 48 16.39 12.06 24.54
N LYS A 49 17.36 12.65 23.81
CA LYS A 49 17.99 13.94 24.19
C LYS A 49 17.75 15.03 23.18
N SER A 50 17.52 14.68 21.93
CA SER A 50 17.28 15.63 20.84
C SER A 50 15.83 15.61 20.38
N GLY A 51 15.40 16.70 19.73
CA GLY A 51 14.15 16.76 19.00
C GLY A 51 14.28 16.39 17.52
N THR A 52 15.37 15.74 17.16
CA THR A 52 15.65 15.32 15.78
C THR A 52 15.02 13.96 15.50
N ILE A 53 14.28 13.86 14.42
CA ILE A 53 13.79 12.58 13.88
C ILE A 53 14.38 12.34 12.49
N ILE A 54 14.72 11.09 12.22
CA ILE A 54 15.19 10.60 10.93
C ILE A 54 14.05 9.84 10.30
N VAL A 55 13.64 10.22 9.08
CA VAL A 55 12.54 9.59 8.37
C VAL A 55 13.03 8.82 7.15
N ASP A 56 12.53 7.63 6.99
CA ASP A 56 12.81 6.78 5.82
C ASP A 56 11.69 5.76 5.62
N SER A 57 11.63 5.13 4.46
CA SER A 57 10.68 4.08 4.15
C SER A 57 11.37 2.75 3.88
N THR A 58 10.71 1.68 4.25
CA THR A 58 11.08 0.32 3.87
C THR A 58 9.84 -0.40 3.32
N HIS A 59 10.01 -1.54 2.68
CA HIS A 59 8.89 -2.24 2.06
C HIS A 59 8.73 -3.64 2.61
N THR A 60 7.48 -4.07 2.71
CA THR A 60 7.07 -5.42 3.08
C THR A 60 6.37 -6.06 1.89
N ILE A 61 6.85 -7.24 1.48
CA ILE A 61 6.25 -8.02 0.40
C ILE A 61 4.97 -8.68 0.92
N ALA A 62 3.88 -8.55 0.18
CA ALA A 62 2.64 -9.27 0.49
C ALA A 62 2.86 -10.78 0.40
N SER A 63 2.25 -11.53 1.33
CA SER A 63 2.34 -13.00 1.34
C SER A 63 1.40 -13.69 0.34
N VAL A 64 0.89 -12.95 -0.64
CA VAL A 64 -0.02 -13.42 -1.69
C VAL A 64 0.52 -13.10 -3.08
N TRP A 65 0.16 -13.90 -4.07
CA TRP A 65 0.54 -13.65 -5.46
C TRP A 65 -0.40 -12.62 -6.10
N ALA A 66 0.19 -11.63 -6.73
CA ALA A 66 -0.55 -10.66 -7.54
C ALA A 66 -1.12 -11.31 -8.81
N LYS A 67 -2.40 -11.06 -9.08
CA LYS A 67 -3.11 -11.48 -10.30
C LYS A 67 -3.81 -10.28 -10.92
N SER A 68 -4.12 -10.34 -12.21
CA SER A 68 -5.00 -9.34 -12.80
C SER A 68 -6.41 -9.44 -12.22
N PRO A 69 -7.19 -8.36 -12.17
CA PRO A 69 -8.59 -8.40 -11.73
C PRO A 69 -9.42 -9.41 -12.53
N THR A 70 -9.20 -9.47 -13.85
CA THR A 70 -9.81 -10.47 -14.74
C THR A 70 -9.52 -11.90 -14.27
N GLN A 71 -8.26 -12.19 -13.93
CA GLN A 71 -7.87 -13.51 -13.46
C GLN A 71 -8.47 -13.84 -12.09
N ILE A 72 -8.60 -12.85 -11.20
CA ILE A 72 -9.25 -13.03 -9.90
C ILE A 72 -10.71 -13.42 -10.09
N LEU A 73 -11.47 -12.69 -10.93
CA LEU A 73 -12.87 -13.00 -11.22
C LEU A 73 -13.04 -14.38 -11.86
N ARG A 74 -12.15 -14.74 -12.80
CA ARG A 74 -12.11 -16.09 -13.42
C ARG A 74 -11.91 -17.20 -12.38
N ASP A 75 -10.93 -17.02 -11.51
CA ASP A 75 -10.62 -18.02 -10.48
C ASP A 75 -11.78 -18.17 -9.47
N MET A 76 -12.42 -17.08 -9.06
CA MET A 76 -13.57 -17.09 -8.16
C MET A 76 -14.79 -17.73 -8.83
N SER A 77 -15.12 -17.35 -10.06
CA SER A 77 -16.20 -17.95 -10.86
C SER A 77 -15.97 -19.46 -11.07
N LYS A 78 -14.73 -19.86 -11.34
CA LYS A 78 -14.36 -21.29 -11.45
C LYS A 78 -14.55 -22.04 -10.12
N GLN A 79 -14.16 -21.43 -8.99
CA GLN A 79 -14.34 -22.03 -7.68
C GLN A 79 -15.82 -22.17 -7.34
N LEU A 80 -16.64 -21.13 -7.57
CA LEU A 80 -18.08 -21.17 -7.35
C LEU A 80 -18.75 -22.28 -8.18
N ARG A 81 -18.50 -22.33 -9.49
CA ARG A 81 -19.04 -23.37 -10.37
C ARG A 81 -18.62 -24.76 -9.94
N LYS A 82 -17.34 -24.95 -9.58
CA LYS A 82 -16.83 -26.25 -9.09
C LYS A 82 -17.59 -26.72 -7.84
N GLU A 83 -17.90 -25.80 -6.94
CA GLU A 83 -18.63 -26.14 -5.72
C GLU A 83 -20.11 -26.42 -6.00
N VAL A 84 -20.75 -25.66 -6.92
CA VAL A 84 -22.11 -25.92 -7.40
C VAL A 84 -22.23 -27.30 -8.06
N TYR A 85 -21.28 -27.65 -8.96
CA TYR A 85 -21.25 -29.01 -9.56
C TYR A 85 -21.15 -30.14 -8.56
N LYS A 86 -20.51 -29.91 -7.41
CA LYS A 86 -20.36 -30.94 -6.37
C LYS A 86 -21.60 -31.13 -5.49
N THR A 87 -22.29 -30.04 -5.19
CA THR A 87 -23.28 -30.03 -4.10
C THR A 87 -24.68 -29.59 -4.50
N ALA A 88 -24.82 -28.97 -5.67
CA ALA A 88 -26.09 -28.44 -6.17
C ALA A 88 -26.11 -28.52 -7.72
N PHE A 89 -25.88 -29.71 -8.24
CA PHE A 89 -25.72 -29.96 -9.69
C PHE A 89 -26.84 -29.39 -10.55
N GLU A 90 -28.09 -29.42 -10.07
CA GLU A 90 -29.25 -28.87 -10.78
C GLU A 90 -29.10 -27.38 -11.11
N LEU A 91 -28.38 -26.61 -10.27
CA LEU A 91 -28.11 -25.19 -10.53
C LEU A 91 -27.14 -24.97 -11.67
N SER A 92 -26.37 -25.98 -12.03
CA SER A 92 -25.38 -25.87 -13.11
C SER A 92 -25.97 -25.71 -14.50
N GLU A 93 -27.22 -26.15 -14.70
CA GLU A 93 -27.95 -25.98 -15.95
C GLU A 93 -28.30 -24.54 -16.25
N ARG A 94 -28.26 -23.67 -15.21
CA ARG A 94 -28.52 -22.22 -15.34
C ARG A 94 -27.27 -21.38 -15.60
N PHE A 95 -26.08 -21.99 -15.69
CA PHE A 95 -24.86 -21.24 -15.87
C PHE A 95 -24.87 -20.48 -17.21
N PRO A 96 -24.53 -19.17 -17.20
CA PRO A 96 -24.33 -18.42 -18.43
C PRO A 96 -23.12 -18.93 -19.19
N GLU A 97 -23.07 -18.58 -20.48
CA GLU A 97 -21.92 -18.89 -21.34
C GLU A 97 -20.66 -18.17 -20.84
N LYS A 98 -19.55 -18.90 -20.80
CA LYS A 98 -18.29 -18.34 -20.32
C LYS A 98 -17.70 -17.38 -21.34
N PRO A 99 -17.13 -16.25 -20.90
CA PRO A 99 -16.34 -15.41 -21.76
C PRO A 99 -15.14 -16.17 -22.36
N SER A 100 -14.65 -15.69 -23.49
CA SER A 100 -13.42 -16.22 -24.10
C SER A 100 -12.21 -16.02 -23.19
N LEU A 101 -11.11 -16.75 -23.43
CA LEU A 101 -9.86 -16.56 -22.68
C LEU A 101 -9.23 -15.17 -22.92
N GLU A 102 -9.57 -14.53 -24.03
CA GLU A 102 -9.08 -13.21 -24.42
C GLU A 102 -10.00 -12.06 -23.92
N ALA A 103 -11.13 -12.43 -23.29
CA ALA A 103 -12.10 -11.45 -22.78
C ALA A 103 -11.47 -10.47 -21.80
N GLY A 104 -11.85 -9.21 -21.91
CA GLY A 104 -11.41 -8.13 -21.04
C GLY A 104 -12.05 -8.16 -19.64
N LEU A 105 -11.70 -7.20 -18.81
CA LEU A 105 -12.24 -7.09 -17.46
C LEU A 105 -13.75 -6.84 -17.44
N ASP A 106 -14.25 -5.96 -18.32
CA ASP A 106 -15.66 -5.58 -18.34
C ASP A 106 -16.56 -6.77 -18.72
N GLU A 107 -16.12 -7.63 -19.65
CA GLU A 107 -16.81 -8.86 -20.02
C GLU A 107 -16.83 -9.87 -18.86
N GLU A 108 -15.74 -10.00 -18.11
CA GLU A 108 -15.69 -10.87 -16.93
C GLU A 108 -16.55 -10.33 -15.77
N ILE A 109 -16.64 -9.01 -15.62
CA ILE A 109 -17.56 -8.37 -14.66
C ILE A 109 -19.01 -8.69 -15.03
N ALA A 110 -19.37 -8.49 -16.30
CA ALA A 110 -20.72 -8.76 -16.79
C ALA A 110 -21.09 -10.23 -16.57
N TYR A 111 -20.22 -11.15 -16.98
CA TYR A 111 -20.39 -12.58 -16.76
C TYR A 111 -20.53 -12.95 -15.28
N THR A 112 -19.70 -12.39 -14.42
CA THR A 112 -19.73 -12.68 -12.99
C THR A 112 -21.02 -12.20 -12.33
N ARG A 113 -21.53 -11.03 -12.75
CA ARG A 113 -22.84 -10.49 -12.31
C ARG A 113 -23.97 -11.40 -12.74
N GLU A 114 -24.01 -11.80 -14.03
CA GLU A 114 -25.00 -12.70 -14.56
C GLU A 114 -25.00 -14.04 -13.84
N LEU A 115 -23.82 -14.63 -13.63
CA LEU A 115 -23.66 -15.89 -12.89
C LEU A 115 -24.25 -15.81 -11.48
N LEU A 116 -23.96 -14.73 -10.76
CA LEU A 116 -24.48 -14.50 -9.41
C LEU A 116 -26.00 -14.29 -9.40
N GLN A 117 -26.53 -13.56 -10.37
CA GLN A 117 -27.96 -13.28 -10.51
C GLN A 117 -28.75 -14.55 -10.78
N VAL A 118 -28.32 -15.36 -11.74
CA VAL A 118 -28.99 -16.63 -12.12
C VAL A 118 -28.97 -17.63 -10.98
N LEU A 119 -27.94 -17.60 -10.14
CA LEU A 119 -27.80 -18.53 -9.02
C LEU A 119 -28.41 -18.03 -7.71
N GLU A 120 -28.87 -16.78 -7.62
CA GLU A 120 -29.22 -16.14 -6.36
C GLU A 120 -30.27 -16.91 -5.54
N GLU A 121 -31.37 -17.32 -6.16
CA GLU A 121 -32.43 -18.09 -5.49
C GLU A 121 -31.94 -19.46 -5.06
N GLY A 122 -31.20 -20.15 -5.94
CA GLY A 122 -30.63 -21.46 -5.66
C GLY A 122 -29.60 -21.43 -4.54
N ILE A 123 -28.79 -20.38 -4.45
CA ILE A 123 -27.80 -20.21 -3.39
C ILE A 123 -28.46 -20.00 -2.03
N LYS A 124 -29.56 -19.23 -1.98
CA LYS A 124 -30.32 -19.02 -0.73
C LYS A 124 -30.95 -20.32 -0.21
N SER A 125 -31.39 -21.21 -1.10
CA SER A 125 -32.06 -22.45 -0.76
C SER A 125 -31.12 -23.65 -0.56
N CYS A 126 -29.93 -23.67 -1.14
CA CYS A 126 -29.03 -24.82 -1.12
C CYS A 126 -28.39 -25.14 0.24
N GLY A 127 -28.44 -24.23 1.24
CA GLY A 127 -27.88 -24.42 2.58
C GLY A 127 -26.35 -24.62 2.65
N ASN A 128 -25.63 -24.57 1.51
CA ASN A 128 -24.21 -24.77 1.46
C ASN A 128 -23.45 -23.48 1.82
N LYS A 129 -22.91 -23.42 3.03
CA LYS A 129 -22.18 -22.27 3.56
C LYS A 129 -21.01 -21.83 2.68
N LYS A 130 -20.36 -22.75 1.97
CA LYS A 130 -19.21 -22.44 1.12
C LYS A 130 -19.63 -21.74 -0.16
N ILE A 131 -20.72 -22.16 -0.79
CA ILE A 131 -21.31 -21.48 -1.96
C ILE A 131 -21.76 -20.08 -1.55
N GLN A 132 -22.45 -19.96 -0.41
CA GLN A 132 -22.92 -18.67 0.11
C GLN A 132 -21.74 -17.72 0.37
N LYS A 133 -20.68 -18.21 1.01
CA LYS A 133 -19.46 -17.43 1.27
C LYS A 133 -18.80 -16.96 -0.02
N LEU A 134 -18.57 -17.86 -0.99
CA LEU A 134 -17.95 -17.50 -2.28
C LEU A 134 -18.79 -16.47 -3.05
N SER A 135 -20.12 -16.63 -3.04
CA SER A 135 -21.02 -15.68 -3.69
C SER A 135 -21.01 -14.32 -3.03
N HIS A 136 -20.92 -14.28 -1.71
CA HIS A 136 -20.80 -13.03 -0.96
C HIS A 136 -19.48 -12.32 -1.25
N GLU A 137 -18.35 -13.02 -1.15
CA GLU A 137 -17.03 -12.48 -1.50
C GLU A 137 -16.97 -11.94 -2.94
N MET A 138 -17.64 -12.62 -3.89
CA MET A 138 -17.70 -12.16 -5.28
C MET A 138 -18.56 -10.89 -5.43
N LYS A 139 -19.68 -10.78 -4.72
CA LYS A 139 -20.52 -9.57 -4.71
C LYS A 139 -19.74 -8.39 -4.13
N GLU A 140 -19.11 -8.55 -2.97
CA GLU A 140 -18.28 -7.52 -2.34
C GLU A 140 -17.15 -7.06 -3.26
N LEU A 141 -16.53 -7.98 -4.00
CA LEU A 141 -15.46 -7.62 -4.95
C LEU A 141 -15.97 -6.83 -6.15
N LEU A 142 -17.16 -7.16 -6.67
CA LEU A 142 -17.78 -6.46 -7.80
C LEU A 142 -18.29 -5.05 -7.43
N GLU A 143 -18.57 -4.81 -6.15
CA GLU A 143 -19.02 -3.53 -5.61
C GLU A 143 -17.84 -2.64 -5.16
N ASP A 144 -16.63 -3.19 -5.08
CA ASP A 144 -15.43 -2.44 -4.68
C ASP A 144 -15.01 -1.49 -5.82
N GLU A 145 -15.04 -0.20 -5.55
CA GLU A 145 -14.65 0.85 -6.51
C GLU A 145 -13.20 0.68 -7.01
N ARG A 146 -12.35 0.06 -6.19
CA ARG A 146 -10.93 -0.21 -6.48
C ARG A 146 -10.72 -1.53 -7.22
N LEU A 147 -11.77 -2.19 -7.75
CA LEU A 147 -11.66 -3.50 -8.43
C LEU A 147 -10.55 -3.54 -9.49
N LYS A 148 -10.37 -2.45 -10.24
CA LYS A 148 -9.34 -2.35 -11.29
C LYS A 148 -7.90 -2.40 -10.74
N GLU A 149 -7.72 -2.00 -9.49
CA GLU A 149 -6.43 -1.91 -8.81
C GLU A 149 -6.15 -3.15 -7.96
N ILE A 150 -7.18 -3.88 -7.54
CA ILE A 150 -7.05 -5.09 -6.72
C ILE A 150 -6.23 -6.15 -7.48
N ARG A 151 -5.23 -6.71 -6.82
CA ARG A 151 -4.35 -7.76 -7.37
C ARG A 151 -4.43 -9.07 -6.60
N SER A 152 -5.16 -9.11 -5.49
CA SER A 152 -5.47 -10.32 -4.73
C SER A 152 -6.81 -10.18 -4.03
N LYS A 153 -7.60 -11.25 -3.99
CA LYS A 153 -8.84 -11.28 -3.21
C LYS A 153 -8.59 -11.38 -1.69
N ASP A 154 -7.44 -11.94 -1.31
CA ASP A 154 -7.06 -12.20 0.07
C ASP A 154 -6.29 -11.02 0.69
N ASP A 155 -5.82 -10.10 -0.15
CA ASP A 155 -5.13 -8.87 0.23
C ASP A 155 -5.48 -7.78 -0.79
N LYS A 156 -6.54 -7.03 -0.51
CA LYS A 156 -7.11 -6.04 -1.43
C LYS A 156 -6.33 -4.72 -1.42
N ASP A 157 -5.53 -4.48 -0.39
CA ASP A 157 -4.84 -3.21 -0.16
C ASP A 157 -3.39 -3.21 -0.66
N ALA A 158 -2.76 -4.38 -0.82
CA ALA A 158 -1.43 -4.48 -1.39
C ALA A 158 -1.38 -3.93 -2.83
N ARG A 159 -0.34 -3.19 -3.15
CA ARG A 159 -0.09 -2.61 -4.49
C ARG A 159 1.34 -2.89 -4.95
N PHE A 160 1.55 -2.72 -6.26
CA PHE A 160 2.90 -2.70 -6.80
C PHE A 160 3.59 -1.39 -6.43
N GLY A 161 4.82 -1.51 -5.96
CA GLY A 161 5.72 -0.40 -5.73
C GLY A 161 7.07 -0.64 -6.40
N HIS A 162 7.91 0.36 -6.40
CA HIS A 162 9.27 0.29 -6.91
C HIS A 162 10.27 0.27 -5.76
N LYS A 163 11.22 -0.65 -5.82
CA LYS A 163 12.39 -0.66 -4.95
C LYS A 163 13.55 0.13 -5.59
N THR A 164 13.64 0.05 -6.90
CA THR A 164 14.56 0.82 -7.74
C THR A 164 13.87 1.10 -9.07
N ALA A 165 14.46 1.92 -9.93
CA ALA A 165 13.93 2.19 -11.28
C ALA A 165 13.65 0.93 -12.12
N THR A 166 14.31 -0.19 -11.81
CA THR A 166 14.19 -1.46 -12.55
C THR A 166 13.62 -2.62 -11.72
N SER A 167 13.43 -2.43 -10.42
CA SER A 167 12.96 -3.47 -9.50
C SER A 167 11.66 -3.06 -8.84
N THR A 168 10.64 -3.91 -8.98
CA THR A 168 9.32 -3.73 -8.38
C THR A 168 9.09 -4.76 -7.27
N PHE A 169 8.19 -4.44 -6.36
CA PHE A 169 7.65 -5.36 -5.37
C PHE A 169 6.12 -5.25 -5.34
N TYR A 170 5.45 -6.25 -4.80
CA TYR A 170 4.02 -6.22 -4.53
C TYR A 170 3.82 -6.31 -3.02
N GLY A 171 3.17 -5.30 -2.42
CA GLY A 171 3.01 -5.24 -0.96
C GLY A 171 2.78 -3.82 -0.44
N TYR A 172 3.50 -3.48 0.62
CA TYR A 172 3.30 -2.27 1.42
C TYR A 172 4.61 -1.53 1.63
N LYS A 173 4.51 -0.24 1.89
CA LYS A 173 5.59 0.58 2.42
C LYS A 173 5.36 0.85 3.90
N ASN A 174 6.41 0.73 4.70
CA ASN A 174 6.42 1.10 6.09
C ASN A 174 7.28 2.34 6.24
N HIS A 175 6.66 3.45 6.60
CA HIS A 175 7.34 4.71 6.82
C HIS A 175 7.64 4.84 8.30
N LEU A 176 8.86 5.16 8.63
CA LEU A 176 9.38 5.18 9.99
C LEU A 176 9.94 6.56 10.32
N ALA A 177 9.63 7.05 11.51
CA ALA A 177 10.35 8.14 12.14
C ALA A 177 11.16 7.56 13.30
N MET A 178 12.45 7.79 13.32
CA MET A 178 13.39 7.27 14.32
C MET A 178 14.16 8.42 14.94
N THR A 179 14.34 8.42 16.26
CA THR A 179 15.21 9.40 16.94
C THR A 179 16.68 9.15 16.63
N GLU A 180 17.56 10.13 16.91
CA GLU A 180 19.02 9.95 16.79
C GLU A 180 19.53 8.80 17.66
N GLU A 181 18.87 8.52 18.79
CA GLU A 181 19.17 7.41 19.68
C GLU A 181 18.66 6.06 19.20
N ARG A 182 18.11 6.02 17.97
CA ARG A 182 17.60 4.82 17.29
C ARG A 182 16.35 4.21 17.90
N LEU A 183 15.50 5.02 18.49
CA LEU A 183 14.17 4.60 18.93
C LEU A 183 13.15 4.98 17.90
N ILE A 184 12.23 4.08 17.58
CA ILE A 184 11.14 4.36 16.65
C ILE A 184 10.15 5.31 17.32
N ALA A 185 9.98 6.48 16.74
CA ALA A 185 9.14 7.56 17.25
C ALA A 185 7.74 7.58 16.62
N GLY A 186 7.62 7.07 15.40
CA GLY A 186 6.35 7.00 14.67
C GLY A 186 6.43 6.00 13.53
N ILE A 187 5.29 5.44 13.16
CA ILE A 187 5.16 4.46 12.07
C ILE A 187 3.87 4.78 11.31
N THR A 188 3.94 4.75 9.98
CA THR A 188 2.77 4.67 9.12
C THR A 188 2.95 3.58 8.07
N VAL A 189 1.86 2.99 7.63
CA VAL A 189 1.87 1.93 6.61
C VAL A 189 0.98 2.38 5.46
N THR A 190 1.50 2.29 4.25
CA THR A 190 0.76 2.57 3.02
C THR A 190 0.85 1.40 2.06
N ASP A 191 0.06 1.42 1.01
CA ASP A 191 0.28 0.51 -0.11
C ASP A 191 1.64 0.75 -0.80
N GLY A 192 2.09 -0.24 -1.57
CA GLY A 192 3.41 -0.18 -2.20
C GLY A 192 3.59 0.95 -3.23
N GLY A 193 2.50 1.50 -3.78
CA GLY A 193 2.53 2.55 -4.79
C GLY A 193 2.57 3.97 -4.21
N ALA A 194 2.30 4.15 -2.93
CA ALA A 194 2.22 5.46 -2.30
C ALA A 194 3.59 6.20 -2.30
N PRO A 195 3.61 7.52 -2.57
CA PRO A 195 4.82 8.32 -2.47
C PRO A 195 5.24 8.56 -1.02
N ASP A 196 6.54 8.44 -0.72
CA ASP A 196 7.06 8.53 0.65
C ASP A 196 6.86 9.93 1.26
N GLY A 197 7.02 10.99 0.48
CA GLY A 197 6.93 12.36 0.96
C GLY A 197 5.59 12.72 1.59
N GLN A 198 4.50 12.12 1.13
CA GLN A 198 3.14 12.40 1.62
C GLN A 198 2.90 11.91 3.06
N GLU A 199 3.74 11.02 3.56
CA GLU A 199 3.60 10.49 4.92
C GLU A 199 4.34 11.30 6.00
N LEU A 200 5.16 12.29 5.60
CA LEU A 200 5.92 13.11 6.54
C LEU A 200 5.04 13.82 7.59
N PRO A 201 3.92 14.45 7.22
CA PRO A 201 3.04 15.10 8.21
C PRO A 201 2.58 14.14 9.30
N LYS A 202 2.13 12.94 8.93
CA LYS A 202 1.67 11.91 9.87
C LYS A 202 2.80 11.38 10.75
N LEU A 203 4.01 11.20 10.19
CA LEU A 203 5.17 10.77 10.97
C LEU A 203 5.56 11.80 12.03
N ILE A 204 5.50 13.10 11.69
CA ILE A 204 5.75 14.18 12.64
C ILE A 204 4.67 14.19 13.72
N GLU A 205 3.40 14.03 13.34
CA GLU A 205 2.27 13.99 14.27
C GLU A 205 2.41 12.80 15.24
N ASN A 206 2.63 11.59 14.73
CA ASN A 206 2.84 10.40 15.55
C ASN A 206 4.00 10.56 16.55
N ALA A 207 5.12 11.15 16.09
CA ALA A 207 6.24 11.41 16.99
C ALA A 207 5.89 12.41 18.11
N LYS A 208 5.11 13.44 17.79
CA LYS A 208 4.61 14.42 18.77
C LYS A 208 3.62 13.78 19.76
N GLU A 209 2.69 12.97 19.29
CA GLU A 209 1.72 12.25 20.12
C GLU A 209 2.40 11.25 21.07
N ASN A 210 3.53 10.68 20.65
CA ASN A 210 4.38 9.84 21.48
C ASN A 210 5.27 10.63 22.46
N GLY A 211 5.13 11.97 22.50
CA GLY A 211 5.77 12.84 23.48
C GLY A 211 7.10 13.46 23.04
N ILE A 212 7.51 13.31 21.78
CA ILE A 212 8.75 13.89 21.27
C ILE A 212 8.48 15.34 20.80
N LYS A 213 9.26 16.27 21.31
CA LYS A 213 9.25 17.65 20.81
C LYS A 213 10.08 17.72 19.54
N VAL A 214 9.44 17.46 18.38
CA VAL A 214 10.14 17.49 17.09
C VAL A 214 10.59 18.91 16.75
N THR A 215 11.88 19.10 16.55
CA THR A 215 12.52 20.38 16.16
C THR A 215 13.26 20.26 14.83
N GLU A 216 13.65 19.04 14.45
CA GLU A 216 14.39 18.79 13.23
C GLU A 216 13.97 17.46 12.60
N VAL A 217 13.87 17.42 11.29
CA VAL A 217 13.58 16.23 10.50
C VAL A 217 14.69 16.02 9.49
N ILE A 218 15.29 14.85 9.50
CA ILE A 218 16.29 14.43 8.51
C ILE A 218 15.65 13.38 7.61
N GLY A 219 15.59 13.65 6.32
CA GLY A 219 15.04 12.72 5.34
C GLY A 219 15.83 12.70 4.04
N ASP A 220 15.40 11.87 3.12
CA ASP A 220 15.96 11.90 1.79
C ASP A 220 15.22 12.92 0.88
N MET A 221 15.58 12.94 -0.41
CA MET A 221 15.01 13.90 -1.36
C MET A 221 13.52 13.71 -1.65
N ALA A 222 12.92 12.56 -1.30
CA ALA A 222 11.49 12.31 -1.50
C ALA A 222 10.62 13.10 -0.52
N TYR A 223 11.18 13.51 0.61
CA TYR A 223 10.48 14.29 1.62
C TYR A 223 10.50 15.81 1.38
N VAL A 224 11.23 16.29 0.36
CA VAL A 224 11.26 17.70 0.03
C VAL A 224 10.14 18.04 -0.93
N SER A 225 9.09 18.69 -0.42
CA SER A 225 7.98 19.26 -1.19
C SER A 225 7.52 20.56 -0.53
N ASP A 226 6.80 21.39 -1.27
CA ASP A 226 6.25 22.64 -0.73
C ASP A 226 5.28 22.36 0.42
N ASP A 227 4.43 21.35 0.30
CA ASP A 227 3.51 20.92 1.35
C ASP A 227 4.27 20.54 2.64
N ASN A 228 5.34 19.77 2.52
CA ASN A 228 6.14 19.35 3.67
C ASN A 228 6.91 20.53 4.30
N LEU A 229 7.36 21.48 3.49
CA LEU A 229 7.98 22.71 4.00
C LEU A 229 6.95 23.58 4.75
N GLU A 230 5.71 23.62 4.27
CA GLU A 230 4.61 24.33 4.94
C GLU A 230 4.26 23.65 6.28
N VAL A 231 4.16 22.31 6.32
CA VAL A 231 3.92 21.54 7.56
C VAL A 231 5.04 21.74 8.59
N CYS A 232 6.29 21.77 8.17
CA CYS A 232 7.43 22.05 9.04
C CYS A 232 7.38 23.50 9.55
N GLY A 233 6.92 24.44 8.73
CA GLY A 233 6.78 25.87 9.09
C GLY A 233 8.10 26.47 9.55
N LYS A 234 8.03 27.29 10.63
CA LYS A 234 9.21 27.94 11.23
C LYS A 234 9.78 27.19 12.44
N GLU A 235 9.04 26.19 12.92
CA GLU A 235 9.37 25.49 14.17
C GLU A 235 10.20 24.24 13.96
N ILE A 236 10.12 23.64 12.76
CA ILE A 236 10.78 22.38 12.43
C ILE A 236 11.72 22.61 11.26
N THR A 237 12.98 22.27 11.42
CA THR A 237 13.97 22.34 10.35
C THR A 237 13.95 21.04 9.55
N LEU A 238 13.61 21.10 8.24
CA LEU A 238 13.71 19.95 7.34
C LEU A 238 15.10 19.91 6.68
N ILE A 239 15.87 18.88 6.98
CA ILE A 239 17.19 18.61 6.39
C ILE A 239 17.06 17.47 5.39
N ALA A 240 17.13 17.81 4.11
CA ALA A 240 17.12 16.83 3.03
C ALA A 240 17.84 17.39 1.79
N ARG A 241 18.30 16.50 0.92
CA ARG A 241 18.86 16.94 -0.37
C ARG A 241 17.72 17.33 -1.30
N THR A 242 17.82 18.50 -1.91
CA THR A 242 16.89 18.90 -2.97
C THR A 242 17.11 18.08 -4.24
N ASN A 243 16.03 17.57 -4.81
CA ASN A 243 16.05 16.95 -6.12
C ASN A 243 15.88 18.04 -7.21
N THR A 244 16.51 17.85 -8.38
CA THR A 244 16.31 18.74 -9.53
C THR A 244 14.86 18.82 -10.01
N ALA A 245 14.07 17.76 -9.86
CA ALA A 245 12.64 17.76 -10.17
C ALA A 245 11.84 18.59 -9.14
N VAL A 246 12.18 18.49 -7.85
CA VAL A 246 11.57 19.29 -6.77
C VAL A 246 11.99 20.75 -6.87
N ALA A 247 13.26 21.02 -7.20
CA ALA A 247 13.72 22.37 -7.47
C ALA A 247 13.02 23.01 -8.70
N ALA A 248 12.65 22.20 -9.69
CA ALA A 248 11.86 22.65 -10.83
C ALA A 248 10.39 22.92 -10.45
N ALA A 249 9.82 22.13 -9.52
CA ALA A 249 8.48 22.36 -8.97
C ALA A 249 8.42 23.64 -8.13
N ALA A 250 9.38 23.84 -7.23
CA ALA A 250 9.52 25.05 -6.42
C ALA A 250 9.66 26.33 -7.27
N ASN A 251 10.12 26.19 -8.53
CA ASN A 251 10.16 27.26 -9.51
C ASN A 251 8.88 27.39 -10.37
N GLY A 252 7.80 26.70 -10.00
CA GLY A 252 6.51 26.73 -10.70
C GLY A 252 6.46 25.95 -12.01
N ASN A 253 7.37 25.02 -12.24
CA ASN A 253 7.49 24.24 -13.47
C ASN A 253 6.85 22.83 -13.40
N LEU A 254 6.28 22.44 -12.27
CA LEU A 254 5.47 21.24 -12.12
C LEU A 254 4.00 21.63 -11.87
N GLU A 255 3.10 20.98 -12.56
CA GLU A 255 1.65 21.14 -12.35
C GLU A 255 1.26 20.56 -10.98
N GLU A 256 0.23 21.14 -10.38
CA GLU A 256 -0.30 20.74 -9.09
C GLU A 256 -0.70 19.26 -9.05
N GLY A 257 -0.33 18.55 -7.98
CA GLY A 257 -0.65 17.12 -7.79
C GLY A 257 0.34 16.12 -8.40
N PHE A 258 1.39 16.57 -9.12
CA PHE A 258 2.47 15.68 -9.54
C PHE A 258 3.50 15.50 -8.43
N CYS A 259 3.94 14.26 -8.20
CA CYS A 259 4.98 13.97 -7.22
C CYS A 259 6.09 13.07 -7.80
N PHE A 260 7.30 13.26 -7.31
CA PHE A 260 8.45 12.48 -7.74
C PHE A 260 8.57 11.20 -6.89
N ASN A 261 8.41 10.05 -7.54
CA ASN A 261 8.67 8.76 -6.91
C ASN A 261 10.17 8.45 -6.99
N LYS A 262 10.85 8.56 -5.86
CA LYS A 262 12.31 8.37 -5.74
C LYS A 262 12.72 6.96 -6.13
N ASP A 263 11.99 5.95 -5.66
CA ASP A 263 12.34 4.54 -5.86
C ASP A 263 12.20 4.15 -7.33
N ALA A 264 11.19 4.68 -8.01
CA ALA A 264 11.02 4.50 -9.44
C ALA A 264 11.95 5.39 -10.28
N GLY A 265 12.45 6.49 -9.73
CA GLY A 265 13.14 7.54 -10.48
C GLY A 265 12.23 8.25 -11.49
N MET A 266 10.90 8.24 -11.26
CA MET A 266 9.87 8.68 -12.18
C MET A 266 8.94 9.70 -11.53
N LEU A 267 8.25 10.48 -12.35
CA LEU A 267 7.19 11.38 -11.91
C LEU A 267 5.86 10.62 -11.85
N GLN A 268 5.10 10.79 -10.78
CA GLN A 268 3.78 10.23 -10.60
C GLN A 268 2.73 11.32 -10.81
N CYS A 269 1.69 11.05 -11.61
CA CYS A 269 0.59 11.97 -11.85
C CYS A 269 -0.44 11.91 -10.70
N PRO A 270 -1.38 12.88 -10.61
CA PRO A 270 -2.43 12.90 -9.59
C PRO A 270 -3.31 11.64 -9.54
N ALA A 271 -3.39 10.89 -10.65
CA ALA A 271 -4.09 9.62 -10.71
C ALA A 271 -3.26 8.40 -10.23
N GLY A 272 -2.04 8.63 -9.70
CA GLY A 272 -1.16 7.57 -9.21
C GLY A 272 -0.31 6.87 -10.27
N GLU A 273 -0.42 7.25 -11.55
CA GLU A 273 0.34 6.61 -12.64
C GLU A 273 1.75 7.19 -12.77
N LEU A 274 2.73 6.31 -12.98
CA LEU A 274 4.13 6.71 -13.16
C LEU A 274 4.44 7.06 -14.62
N SER A 275 5.34 8.03 -14.81
CA SER A 275 5.90 8.30 -16.13
C SER A 275 6.65 7.05 -16.65
N THR A 276 6.53 6.80 -17.95
CA THR A 276 7.13 5.62 -18.59
C THR A 276 8.57 5.86 -19.04
N ARG A 277 8.95 7.12 -19.19
CA ARG A 277 10.27 7.51 -19.72
C ARG A 277 10.65 8.92 -19.25
N VAL A 278 11.94 9.14 -19.03
CA VAL A 278 12.54 10.44 -18.75
C VAL A 278 13.54 10.79 -19.83
N GLU A 279 13.43 11.98 -20.40
CA GLU A 279 14.36 12.53 -21.40
C GLU A 279 15.05 13.78 -20.85
N LYS A 280 16.38 13.82 -20.93
CA LYS A 280 17.15 15.03 -20.66
C LYS A 280 17.19 15.88 -21.93
N ARG A 281 16.72 17.11 -21.88
CA ARG A 281 16.69 18.03 -22.99
C ARG A 281 17.37 19.36 -22.64
N THR A 282 17.90 20.03 -23.65
CA THR A 282 18.49 21.37 -23.50
C THR A 282 17.61 22.35 -24.24
N ALA A 283 17.15 23.40 -23.57
CA ALA A 283 16.40 24.48 -24.16
C ALA A 283 17.29 25.39 -25.02
N LYS A 284 16.69 26.22 -25.86
CA LYS A 284 17.43 27.16 -26.75
C LYS A 284 18.29 28.16 -25.98
N ASN A 285 18.01 28.44 -24.72
CA ASN A 285 18.77 29.30 -23.81
C ASN A 285 19.93 28.58 -23.12
N GLY A 286 20.23 27.30 -23.46
CA GLY A 286 21.28 26.49 -22.86
C GLY A 286 20.91 25.78 -21.56
N ASN A 287 19.76 26.05 -20.96
CA ASN A 287 19.32 25.40 -19.74
C ASN A 287 18.88 23.95 -20.02
N THR A 288 19.29 23.05 -19.15
CA THR A 288 18.92 21.63 -19.23
C THR A 288 17.70 21.35 -18.35
N TYR A 289 16.72 20.64 -18.88
CA TYR A 289 15.54 20.20 -18.17
C TYR A 289 15.24 18.72 -18.39
N LEU A 290 14.49 18.11 -17.47
CA LEU A 290 14.00 16.74 -17.59
C LEU A 290 12.56 16.77 -18.09
N ARG A 291 12.28 15.94 -19.09
CA ARG A 291 10.91 15.74 -19.61
C ARG A 291 10.45 14.35 -19.23
N TYR A 292 9.38 14.29 -18.47
CA TYR A 292 8.70 13.04 -18.08
C TYR A 292 7.58 12.73 -19.07
N ILE A 293 7.55 11.51 -19.57
CA ILE A 293 6.59 11.06 -20.58
C ILE A 293 5.70 9.99 -19.97
N PHE A 294 4.39 10.21 -20.00
CA PHE A 294 3.39 9.25 -19.55
C PHE A 294 2.86 8.41 -20.72
N SER A 295 2.19 7.28 -20.44
CA SER A 295 1.55 6.48 -21.46
C SER A 295 0.42 7.27 -22.16
N LYS A 296 0.13 6.95 -23.42
CA LYS A 296 -0.97 7.63 -24.16
C LYS A 296 -2.33 7.47 -23.49
N ALA A 297 -2.58 6.34 -22.83
CA ALA A 297 -3.82 6.09 -22.10
C ALA A 297 -4.00 7.09 -20.94
N VAL A 298 -2.96 7.33 -20.16
CA VAL A 298 -2.96 8.32 -19.05
C VAL A 298 -3.11 9.73 -19.58
N SER A 299 -2.41 10.07 -20.67
CA SER A 299 -2.47 11.38 -21.32
C SER A 299 -3.88 11.73 -21.81
N TYR A 300 -4.66 10.75 -22.29
CA TYR A 300 -6.01 10.97 -22.77
C TYR A 300 -7.07 11.08 -21.67
N THR A 301 -6.86 10.43 -20.54
CA THR A 301 -7.90 10.36 -19.49
C THR A 301 -7.70 11.38 -18.37
N HIS A 302 -6.48 11.83 -18.10
CA HIS A 302 -6.16 12.62 -16.92
C HIS A 302 -5.44 13.96 -17.20
N LEU A 303 -4.71 14.08 -18.31
CA LEU A 303 -3.95 15.29 -18.62
C LEU A 303 -4.68 16.29 -19.53
N ARG A 304 -5.83 15.92 -20.13
CA ARG A 304 -6.62 16.78 -21.00
C ARG A 304 -7.65 17.66 -20.29
N ALA A 305 -7.76 17.57 -18.96
CA ALA A 305 -8.69 18.39 -18.19
C ALA A 305 -8.15 19.81 -17.90
N HIS A 306 -6.96 20.15 -18.39
CA HIS A 306 -6.27 21.42 -18.12
C HIS A 306 -5.68 22.09 -19.38
N GLU A 307 -6.37 21.97 -20.54
CA GLU A 307 -6.17 22.90 -21.65
C GLU A 307 -7.21 24.03 -21.64
#